data_8f5502e0585a17c235c9d6f67a51b8bb
#
_entry.id   8f5502e0585a17c235c9d6f67a51b8bb
#
_cell.length_a   1.000
_cell.length_b   1.000
_cell.length_c   1.000
_cell.angle_alpha   90.00
_cell.angle_beta   90.00
_cell.angle_gamma   90.00
#
_symmetry.space_group_name_H-M   'P 1'
#
loop_
_entity.id
_entity.type
_entity.pdbx_description
1 polymer ?
#
loop_
_entity_poly.entity_id
_entity_poly.type
_entity_poly.pdbx_seq_one_letter_code
_entity_poly.pdbx_strand_id
1 'polypeptide(L)'
;MPDRGQSRFRLDWVLVQELAVGPAPRAERHLDRLADEGVQAVLSLCSEAEAPPPPGLEARFECRRLVLPDHRVERMPELAELEQALAALAELRATGPVFVHCVAAMERSPLVCLAWLVRSHGLTPQRALDYLMQVHPGTNPLPGQLALLARL
;
A
#
# COMPACT_ATOMS: atom_id res chain seq x y z
N MET A 1 -2.90 -27.33 -9.07
CA MET A 1 -1.48 -26.95 -9.07
C MET A 1 -1.35 -25.50 -8.73
N PRO A 2 -0.59 -25.21 -7.69
CA PRO A 2 -0.30 -23.81 -7.45
C PRO A 2 0.51 -23.25 -8.59
N ASP A 3 0.18 -22.06 -8.94
CA ASP A 3 0.82 -21.33 -10.00
C ASP A 3 2.20 -20.89 -9.54
N ARG A 4 3.22 -21.57 -9.98
CA ARG A 4 4.58 -21.34 -9.50
C ARG A 4 5.20 -20.04 -9.97
N GLY A 5 4.70 -19.48 -11.06
CA GLY A 5 5.20 -18.24 -11.63
C GLY A 5 4.41 -17.02 -11.21
N GLN A 6 3.35 -17.19 -10.47
CA GLN A 6 2.47 -16.07 -10.08
C GLN A 6 2.54 -15.84 -8.59
N SER A 7 2.74 -14.58 -8.23
CA SER A 7 2.58 -14.16 -6.85
C SER A 7 1.14 -14.39 -6.44
N ARG A 8 0.94 -15.09 -5.36
CA ARG A 8 -0.39 -15.21 -4.80
C ARG A 8 -0.84 -13.84 -4.33
N PHE A 9 -2.07 -13.50 -4.65
CA PHE A 9 -2.67 -12.34 -4.03
C PHE A 9 -2.81 -12.61 -2.54
N ARG A 10 -2.34 -11.67 -1.74
CA ARG A 10 -2.49 -11.76 -0.29
C ARG A 10 -2.76 -10.38 0.27
N LEU A 11 -3.41 -10.37 1.41
CA LEU A 11 -3.68 -9.16 2.15
C LEU A 11 -3.07 -9.32 3.53
N ASP A 12 -2.18 -8.42 3.91
CA ASP A 12 -1.61 -8.39 5.24
C ASP A 12 -2.18 -7.20 6.00
N TRP A 13 -2.79 -7.43 7.15
CA TRP A 13 -3.25 -6.34 7.98
C TRP A 13 -2.07 -5.69 8.67
N VAL A 14 -1.79 -4.44 8.33
CA VAL A 14 -0.81 -3.62 9.04
C VAL A 14 -1.41 -3.23 10.39
N LEU A 15 -2.64 -2.74 10.37
CA LEU A 15 -3.42 -2.43 11.56
C LEU A 15 -4.82 -3.00 11.30
N VAL A 16 -5.22 -3.96 12.13
CA VAL A 16 -6.48 -4.69 11.93
C VAL A 16 -7.65 -3.73 11.81
N GLN A 17 -8.44 -3.91 10.74
CA GLN A 17 -9.62 -3.09 10.43
C GLN A 17 -9.32 -1.60 10.19
N GLU A 18 -8.07 -1.26 9.98
CA GLU A 18 -7.66 0.09 9.65
C GLU A 18 -6.91 0.15 8.34
N LEU A 19 -5.81 -0.59 8.22
CA LEU A 19 -4.89 -0.50 7.09
C LEU A 19 -4.36 -1.88 6.73
N ALA A 20 -4.56 -2.26 5.47
CA ALA A 20 -4.02 -3.49 4.92
C ALA A 20 -3.11 -3.18 3.73
N VAL A 21 -2.19 -4.08 3.43
CA VAL A 21 -1.24 -3.91 2.34
C VAL A 21 -1.09 -5.24 1.59
N GLY A 22 -0.85 -5.15 0.29
CA GLY A 22 -0.62 -6.32 -0.54
C GLY A 22 -0.25 -5.96 -1.96
N PRO A 23 -0.07 -6.96 -2.82
CA PRO A 23 0.20 -6.72 -4.23
C PRO A 23 -1.04 -6.20 -4.95
N ALA A 24 -0.85 -5.73 -6.19
CA ALA A 24 -1.94 -5.22 -6.99
C ALA A 24 -2.98 -6.30 -7.23
N PRO A 25 -4.28 -6.01 -7.02
CA PRO A 25 -5.33 -6.94 -7.42
C PRO A 25 -5.37 -7.04 -8.95
N ARG A 26 -5.45 -8.25 -9.47
CA ARG A 26 -5.40 -8.52 -10.91
C ARG A 26 -6.58 -9.35 -11.42
N ALA A 27 -7.43 -9.81 -10.53
CA ALA A 27 -8.55 -10.66 -10.88
C ALA A 27 -9.73 -10.35 -9.97
N GLU A 28 -10.93 -10.68 -10.43
CA GLU A 28 -12.14 -10.44 -9.67
C GLU A 28 -12.14 -11.17 -8.33
N ARG A 29 -11.55 -12.36 -8.27
CA ARG A 29 -11.42 -13.10 -7.02
C ARG A 29 -10.58 -12.36 -5.97
N HIS A 30 -9.65 -11.51 -6.41
CA HIS A 30 -8.89 -10.66 -5.49
C HIS A 30 -9.78 -9.59 -4.86
N LEU A 31 -10.71 -9.05 -5.64
CA LEU A 31 -11.69 -8.09 -5.12
C LEU A 31 -12.63 -8.75 -4.13
N ASP A 32 -13.03 -10.00 -4.40
CA ASP A 32 -13.83 -10.78 -3.46
C ASP A 32 -13.10 -10.96 -2.13
N ARG A 33 -11.79 -11.25 -2.19
CA ARG A 33 -10.97 -11.41 -1.00
C ARG A 33 -10.92 -10.12 -0.19
N LEU A 34 -10.73 -8.97 -0.86
CA LEU A 34 -10.71 -7.68 -0.18
C LEU A 34 -12.05 -7.41 0.53
N ALA A 35 -13.16 -7.65 -0.17
CA ALA A 35 -14.49 -7.43 0.37
C ALA A 35 -14.76 -8.36 1.56
N ASP A 36 -14.37 -9.62 1.45
CA ASP A 36 -14.56 -10.60 2.54
C ASP A 36 -13.79 -10.22 3.79
N GLU A 37 -12.65 -9.56 3.64
CA GLU A 37 -11.84 -9.10 4.77
C GLU A 37 -12.35 -7.77 5.37
N GLY A 38 -13.33 -7.15 4.73
CA GLY A 38 -13.93 -5.91 5.25
C GLY A 38 -13.35 -4.62 4.67
N VAL A 39 -12.50 -4.72 3.64
CA VAL A 39 -11.93 -3.53 2.99
C VAL A 39 -13.04 -2.71 2.34
N GLN A 40 -13.02 -1.40 2.51
CA GLN A 40 -13.98 -0.48 1.94
C GLN A 40 -13.35 0.45 0.91
N ALA A 41 -12.05 0.66 0.96
CA ALA A 41 -11.37 1.60 0.09
C ALA A 41 -10.02 1.05 -0.36
N VAL A 42 -9.56 1.52 -1.53
CA VAL A 42 -8.29 1.08 -2.12
C VAL A 42 -7.47 2.30 -2.54
N LEU A 43 -6.23 2.35 -2.07
CA LEU A 43 -5.25 3.34 -2.49
C LEU A 43 -4.22 2.66 -3.37
N SER A 44 -4.18 3.03 -4.65
CA SER A 44 -3.26 2.47 -5.64
C SER A 44 -2.09 3.42 -5.85
N LEU A 45 -0.87 2.92 -5.69
CA LEU A 45 0.36 3.70 -5.78
C LEU A 45 1.16 3.42 -7.04
N CYS A 46 0.63 2.59 -7.92
CA CYS A 46 1.21 2.29 -9.23
C CYS A 46 0.24 2.73 -10.33
N SER A 47 0.75 2.85 -11.56
CA SER A 47 -0.10 3.20 -12.68
C SER A 47 -0.94 2.00 -13.13
N GLU A 48 -2.01 2.28 -13.86
CA GLU A 48 -2.83 1.22 -14.43
C GLU A 48 -2.06 0.41 -15.47
N ALA A 49 -1.10 1.05 -16.16
CA ALA A 49 -0.26 0.35 -17.14
C ALA A 49 0.66 -0.67 -16.48
N GLU A 50 1.17 -0.37 -15.27
CA GLU A 50 2.02 -1.31 -14.53
C GLU A 50 1.25 -2.54 -14.06
N ALA A 51 0.03 -2.33 -13.63
CA ALA A 51 -0.82 -3.40 -13.09
C ALA A 51 -2.27 -3.07 -13.39
N PRO A 52 -2.77 -3.47 -14.57
CA PRO A 52 -4.16 -3.19 -14.92
C PRO A 52 -5.13 -3.73 -13.88
N PRO A 53 -6.01 -2.89 -13.34
CA PRO A 53 -6.97 -3.34 -12.34
C PRO A 53 -8.03 -4.24 -12.98
N PRO A 54 -8.60 -5.18 -12.22
CA PRO A 54 -9.70 -5.97 -12.72
C PRO A 54 -10.97 -5.11 -12.84
N PRO A 55 -11.89 -5.49 -13.74
CA PRO A 55 -13.19 -4.81 -13.81
C PRO A 55 -13.91 -4.87 -12.48
N GLY A 56 -14.59 -3.81 -12.13
CA GLY A 56 -15.39 -3.76 -10.92
C GLY A 56 -14.68 -3.16 -9.71
N LEU A 57 -13.40 -2.85 -9.80
CA LEU A 57 -12.68 -2.26 -8.67
C LEU A 57 -13.37 -0.99 -8.17
N GLU A 58 -13.60 -0.03 -9.07
CA GLU A 58 -14.20 1.25 -8.71
C GLU A 58 -15.68 1.17 -8.35
N ALA A 59 -16.37 0.13 -8.82
CA ALA A 59 -17.76 -0.08 -8.47
C ALA A 59 -17.93 -0.66 -7.07
N ARG A 60 -16.91 -1.34 -6.55
CA ARG A 60 -16.97 -2.07 -5.28
C ARG A 60 -16.30 -1.35 -4.12
N PHE A 61 -15.35 -0.45 -4.42
CA PHE A 61 -14.54 0.21 -3.39
C PHE A 61 -14.42 1.69 -3.70
N GLU A 62 -14.24 2.49 -2.67
CA GLU A 62 -13.81 3.86 -2.82
C GLU A 62 -12.33 3.85 -3.22
N CYS A 63 -11.97 4.47 -4.34
CA CYS A 63 -10.63 4.34 -4.89
C CYS A 63 -9.93 5.69 -5.09
N ARG A 64 -8.64 5.71 -4.80
CA ARG A 64 -7.74 6.81 -5.15
C ARG A 64 -6.48 6.22 -5.76
N ARG A 65 -5.90 6.95 -6.71
CA ARG A 65 -4.64 6.54 -7.34
C ARG A 65 -3.67 7.71 -7.29
N LEU A 66 -2.50 7.45 -6.71
CA LEU A 66 -1.38 8.38 -6.65
C LEU A 66 -0.13 7.61 -7.04
N VAL A 67 0.34 7.79 -8.26
CA VAL A 67 1.48 7.04 -8.77
C VAL A 67 2.76 7.58 -8.15
N LEU A 68 3.42 6.75 -7.35
CA LEU A 68 4.73 7.07 -6.78
C LEU A 68 5.83 6.46 -7.64
N PRO A 69 7.02 7.09 -7.69
CA PRO A 69 8.15 6.48 -8.39
C PRO A 69 8.67 5.26 -7.64
N ASP A 70 9.09 4.25 -8.39
CA ASP A 70 9.74 3.07 -7.83
C ASP A 70 11.22 3.05 -8.26
N HIS A 71 11.92 1.94 -7.95
CA HIS A 71 13.35 1.80 -8.24
C HIS A 71 13.70 1.87 -9.73
N ARG A 72 12.72 1.72 -10.64
CA ARG A 72 12.95 1.78 -12.08
C ARG A 72 12.99 3.22 -12.60
N VAL A 73 12.54 4.16 -11.81
CA VAL A 73 12.55 5.59 -12.14
C VAL A 73 13.77 6.21 -11.49
N GLU A 74 14.48 7.08 -12.23
CA GLU A 74 15.72 7.69 -11.73
C GLU A 74 15.47 8.85 -10.77
N ARG A 75 14.53 8.68 -9.84
CA ARG A 75 14.30 9.64 -8.78
C ARG A 75 13.61 8.98 -7.60
N MET A 76 13.83 9.53 -6.44
CA MET A 76 13.15 9.12 -5.23
C MET A 76 11.80 9.83 -5.11
N PRO A 77 10.84 9.26 -4.37
CA PRO A 77 9.64 10.00 -4.01
C PRO A 77 10.02 11.27 -3.25
N GLU A 78 9.30 12.33 -3.53
CA GLU A 78 9.47 13.58 -2.78
C GLU A 78 8.59 13.56 -1.53
N LEU A 79 8.99 14.35 -0.54
CA LEU A 79 8.21 14.47 0.69
C LEU A 79 6.77 14.90 0.39
N ALA A 80 6.58 15.82 -0.54
CA ALA A 80 5.25 16.28 -0.92
C ALA A 80 4.39 15.14 -1.49
N GLU A 81 4.99 14.23 -2.26
CA GLU A 81 4.27 13.07 -2.80
C GLU A 81 3.84 12.12 -1.69
N LEU A 82 4.72 11.89 -0.72
CA LEU A 82 4.40 11.05 0.43
C LEU A 82 3.29 11.68 1.27
N GLU A 83 3.34 12.99 1.47
CA GLU A 83 2.28 13.69 2.20
C GLU A 83 0.94 13.66 1.47
N GLN A 84 0.95 13.75 0.14
CA GLN A 84 -0.27 13.58 -0.66
C GLN A 84 -0.85 12.18 -0.49
N ALA A 85 0.00 11.16 -0.46
CA ALA A 85 -0.45 9.80 -0.24
C ALA A 85 -1.07 9.64 1.15
N LEU A 86 -0.46 10.23 2.16
CA LEU A 86 -1.01 10.21 3.52
C LEU A 86 -2.36 10.93 3.61
N ALA A 87 -2.50 12.06 2.92
CA ALA A 87 -3.76 12.79 2.88
C ALA A 87 -4.87 11.96 2.20
N ALA A 88 -4.53 11.30 1.09
CA ALA A 88 -5.48 10.42 0.41
C ALA A 88 -5.89 9.25 1.30
N LEU A 89 -4.93 8.66 2.01
CA LEU A 89 -5.19 7.57 2.93
C LEU A 89 -6.13 8.02 4.06
N ALA A 90 -5.87 9.21 4.63
CA ALA A 90 -6.72 9.75 5.69
C ALA A 90 -8.16 9.95 5.20
N GLU A 91 -8.33 10.46 3.98
CA GLU A 91 -9.67 10.64 3.40
C GLU A 91 -10.37 9.28 3.19
N LEU A 92 -9.66 8.30 2.66
CA LEU A 92 -10.22 6.98 2.44
C LEU A 92 -10.59 6.27 3.74
N ARG A 93 -9.83 6.54 4.81
CA ARG A 93 -10.13 5.98 6.12
C ARG A 93 -11.52 6.37 6.64
N ALA A 94 -12.05 7.49 6.19
CA ALA A 94 -13.40 7.89 6.57
C ALA A 94 -14.47 6.92 6.02
N THR A 95 -14.16 6.21 4.95
CA THR A 95 -15.04 5.19 4.37
C THR A 95 -14.97 3.87 5.17
N GLY A 96 -13.80 3.54 5.69
CA GLY A 96 -13.56 2.30 6.42
C GLY A 96 -12.14 1.79 6.23
N PRO A 97 -11.91 0.48 6.43
CA PRO A 97 -10.58 -0.09 6.26
C PRO A 97 -10.05 0.10 4.83
N VAL A 98 -8.79 0.47 4.71
CA VAL A 98 -8.14 0.78 3.42
C VAL A 98 -7.11 -0.27 3.08
N PHE A 99 -7.12 -0.72 1.82
CA PHE A 99 -6.08 -1.55 1.24
C PHE A 99 -5.16 -0.68 0.39
N VAL A 100 -3.87 -0.69 0.71
CA VAL A 100 -2.84 0.04 -0.03
C VAL A 100 -2.03 -0.95 -0.84
N HIS A 101 -1.80 -0.67 -2.12
CA HIS A 101 -0.98 -1.53 -2.96
C HIS A 101 -0.12 -0.74 -3.94
N CYS A 102 0.97 -1.36 -4.36
CA CYS A 102 1.69 -1.01 -5.56
C CYS A 102 1.67 -2.22 -6.48
N VAL A 103 2.76 -2.59 -7.14
CA VAL A 103 2.74 -3.81 -7.97
C VAL A 103 2.98 -5.05 -7.09
N ALA A 104 4.12 -5.09 -6.38
CA ALA A 104 4.53 -6.27 -5.62
C ALA A 104 4.48 -6.11 -4.10
N ALA A 105 4.08 -4.96 -3.60
CA ALA A 105 3.99 -4.65 -2.17
C ALA A 105 5.33 -4.74 -1.43
N MET A 106 6.43 -4.40 -2.09
CA MET A 106 7.76 -4.45 -1.50
C MET A 106 8.34 -3.08 -1.17
N GLU A 107 7.97 -2.05 -1.91
CA GLU A 107 8.65 -0.76 -1.89
C GLU A 107 7.70 0.40 -1.64
N ARG A 108 6.84 0.72 -2.61
CA ARG A 108 5.98 1.92 -2.54
C ARG A 108 4.89 1.82 -1.49
N SER A 109 4.15 0.73 -1.47
CA SER A 109 3.08 0.57 -0.49
C SER A 109 3.61 0.39 0.92
N PRO A 110 4.70 -0.37 1.16
CA PRO A 110 5.31 -0.37 2.48
C PRO A 110 5.77 1.02 2.95
N LEU A 111 6.32 1.85 2.05
CA LEU A 111 6.73 3.20 2.42
C LEU A 111 5.54 4.02 2.95
N VAL A 112 4.40 3.97 2.27
CA VAL A 112 3.21 4.69 2.71
C VAL A 112 2.69 4.13 4.03
N CYS A 113 2.73 2.81 4.21
CA CYS A 113 2.36 2.19 5.49
C CYS A 113 3.27 2.65 6.62
N LEU A 114 4.59 2.69 6.38
CA LEU A 114 5.54 3.21 7.35
C LEU A 114 5.24 4.66 7.72
N ALA A 115 4.99 5.48 6.70
CA ALA A 115 4.66 6.88 6.91
C ALA A 115 3.39 7.05 7.74
N TRP A 116 2.39 6.21 7.50
CA TRP A 116 1.16 6.22 8.29
C TRP A 116 1.42 5.87 9.75
N LEU A 117 2.23 4.84 9.99
CA LEU A 117 2.60 4.45 11.35
C LEU A 117 3.33 5.57 12.08
N VAL A 118 4.23 6.26 11.39
CA VAL A 118 4.96 7.38 11.97
C VAL A 118 4.04 8.57 12.24
N ARG A 119 3.29 9.00 11.23
CA ARG A 119 2.47 10.22 11.32
C ARG A 119 1.24 10.04 12.18
N SER A 120 0.54 8.94 12.03
CA SER A 120 -0.78 8.75 12.65
C SER A 120 -0.74 7.97 13.94
N HIS A 121 0.30 7.16 14.16
CA HIS A 121 0.43 6.34 15.35
C HIS A 121 1.66 6.68 16.20
N GLY A 122 2.42 7.69 15.81
CA GLY A 122 3.51 8.22 16.62
C GLY A 122 4.72 7.32 16.77
N LEU A 123 4.88 6.31 15.90
CA LEU A 123 6.05 5.45 15.97
C LEU A 123 7.27 6.16 15.40
N THR A 124 8.46 5.84 15.95
CA THR A 124 9.69 6.27 15.30
C THR A 124 9.84 5.51 13.98
N PRO A 125 10.60 6.06 13.00
CA PRO A 125 10.84 5.33 11.75
C PRO A 125 11.38 3.92 11.97
N GLN A 126 12.29 3.72 12.92
CA GLN A 126 12.85 2.39 13.18
C GLN A 126 11.79 1.44 13.72
N ARG A 127 10.98 1.89 14.68
CA ARG A 127 9.91 1.06 15.24
C ARG A 127 8.85 0.73 14.20
N ALA A 128 8.53 1.69 13.33
CA ALA A 128 7.59 1.45 12.26
C ALA A 128 8.12 0.37 11.31
N LEU A 129 9.39 0.45 10.95
CA LEU A 129 10.01 -0.56 10.08
C LEU A 129 10.02 -1.94 10.73
N ASP A 130 10.46 -2.02 11.99
CA ASP A 130 10.50 -3.28 12.73
C ASP A 130 9.10 -3.92 12.80
N TYR A 131 8.10 -3.11 13.09
CA TYR A 131 6.73 -3.58 13.15
C TYR A 131 6.23 -4.08 11.79
N LEU A 132 6.44 -3.27 10.74
CA LEU A 132 5.93 -3.62 9.41
C LEU A 132 6.60 -4.90 8.88
N MET A 133 7.89 -5.08 9.14
CA MET A 133 8.59 -6.29 8.70
C MET A 133 8.02 -7.56 9.35
N GLN A 134 7.43 -7.45 10.52
CA GLN A 134 6.79 -8.58 11.19
C GLN A 134 5.42 -8.90 10.59
N VAL A 135 4.61 -7.87 10.31
CA VAL A 135 3.24 -8.09 9.83
C VAL A 135 3.14 -8.19 8.31
N HIS A 136 4.16 -7.72 7.60
CA HIS A 136 4.24 -7.78 6.15
C HIS A 136 5.65 -8.19 5.72
N PRO A 137 5.98 -9.48 5.79
CA PRO A 137 7.28 -9.98 5.33
C PRO A 137 7.47 -9.64 3.84
N GLY A 138 8.70 -9.29 3.46
CA GLY A 138 8.99 -8.83 2.11
C GLY A 138 9.05 -7.32 1.97
N THR A 139 8.73 -6.58 3.04
CA THR A 139 8.94 -5.14 3.09
C THR A 139 10.40 -4.83 2.79
N ASN A 140 10.65 -4.04 1.76
CA ASN A 140 12.01 -3.72 1.32
C ASN A 140 12.09 -2.31 0.74
N PRO A 141 11.89 -1.27 1.58
CA PRO A 141 12.03 0.10 1.11
C PRO A 141 13.50 0.43 0.85
N LEU A 142 13.75 1.30 -0.11
CA LEU A 142 15.10 1.77 -0.40
C LEU A 142 15.59 2.71 0.69
N PRO A 143 16.91 2.77 0.96
CA PRO A 143 17.44 3.63 2.02
C PRO A 143 17.02 5.11 1.89
N GLY A 144 16.99 5.64 0.69
CA GLY A 144 16.55 7.01 0.47
C GLY A 144 15.07 7.22 0.79
N GLN A 145 14.25 6.20 0.60
CA GLN A 145 12.84 6.25 0.99
C GLN A 145 12.69 6.29 2.50
N LEU A 146 13.48 5.50 3.21
CA LEU A 146 13.45 5.51 4.67
C LEU A 146 13.84 6.86 5.25
N ALA A 147 14.78 7.57 4.60
CA ALA A 147 15.21 8.89 5.04
C ALA A 147 14.07 9.92 5.02
N LEU A 148 13.07 9.72 4.15
CA LEU A 148 11.90 10.61 4.11
C LEU A 148 11.08 10.52 5.40
N LEU A 149 11.05 9.37 6.05
CA LEU A 149 10.24 9.17 7.26
C LEU A 149 10.68 10.08 8.39
N ALA A 150 11.97 10.38 8.47
CA ALA A 150 12.50 11.27 9.51
C ALA A 150 12.09 12.74 9.29
N ARG A 151 11.56 13.05 8.11
CA ARG A 151 11.14 14.41 7.77
C ARG A 151 9.63 14.63 7.94
N LEU A 152 8.90 13.61 8.30
CA LEU A 152 7.45 13.69 8.50
C LEU A 152 7.05 14.43 9.77
#